data_7fb8d25104be2edb52dd29848efd1832
#
_entry.id   7fb8d25104be2edb52dd29848efd1832
#
_cell.length_a   1.000
_cell.length_b   1.000
_cell.length_c   1.000
_cell.angle_alpha   90.00
_cell.angle_beta   90.00
_cell.angle_gamma   90.00
#
_symmetry.space_group_name_H-M   'P 1'
#
loop_
_entity.id
_entity.type
_entity.pdbx_description
1 polymer ?
#
loop_
_entity_poly.entity_id
_entity_poly.type
_entity_poly.pdbx_seq_one_letter_code
_entity_poly.pdbx_strand_id
1 'polypeptide(L)'
;MTHNTSRPRIVVGVSHSPAATAALRWALGEARLRDAVIQPVHAWQWSGQHRASYAPMGTWRSHDEEYAAAREQTRRVVAQVAPSLTPIVAHGPPAQVLLTHCEGAEMLVLGIRNPEPGTPVAATPVLAALIMSAPCPVVVVSPKSVPRPAFPSYEVTLSVAPTG
;
A
#
# COMPACT_ATOMS: atom_id res chain seq x y z
N MET A 1 -10.84 -32.11 6.51
CA MET A 1 -10.47 -30.88 5.78
C MET A 1 -10.07 -29.83 6.82
N THR A 2 -8.78 -29.65 7.03
CA THR A 2 -8.26 -28.61 7.91
C THR A 2 -8.36 -27.29 7.17
N HIS A 3 -9.38 -26.48 7.47
CA HIS A 3 -9.37 -25.08 7.11
C HIS A 3 -8.20 -24.42 7.86
N ASN A 4 -7.11 -24.25 7.16
CA ASN A 4 -6.04 -23.37 7.63
C ASN A 4 -6.60 -21.93 7.61
N THR A 5 -7.23 -21.53 8.69
CA THR A 5 -7.75 -20.19 8.91
C THR A 5 -6.59 -19.25 9.22
N SER A 6 -5.68 -19.09 8.24
CA SER A 6 -4.77 -17.95 8.29
C SER A 6 -5.61 -16.69 8.18
N ARG A 7 -5.43 -15.74 9.11
CA ARG A 7 -6.15 -14.46 9.09
C ARG A 7 -5.96 -13.80 7.72
N PRO A 8 -7.01 -13.17 7.19
CA PRO A 8 -6.90 -12.40 5.95
C PRO A 8 -5.75 -11.41 6.02
N ARG A 9 -5.07 -11.18 4.91
CA ARG A 9 -3.91 -10.31 4.85
C ARG A 9 -4.19 -9.12 3.94
N ILE A 10 -3.98 -7.92 4.46
CA ILE A 10 -4.05 -6.66 3.72
C ILE A 10 -2.63 -6.18 3.45
N VAL A 11 -2.24 -6.11 2.19
CA VAL A 11 -0.94 -5.55 1.77
C VAL A 11 -1.06 -4.05 1.63
N VAL A 12 -0.13 -3.30 2.19
CA VAL A 12 -0.09 -1.84 2.06
C VAL A 12 1.22 -1.43 1.41
N GLY A 13 1.15 -0.83 0.22
CA GLY A 13 2.31 -0.24 -0.42
C GLY A 13 2.76 1.02 0.31
N VAL A 14 3.97 1.00 0.86
CA VAL A 14 4.52 2.10 1.64
C VAL A 14 5.56 2.84 0.82
N SER A 15 5.27 4.09 0.49
CA SER A 15 6.25 5.07 0.00
C SER A 15 6.67 6.00 1.15
N HIS A 16 7.72 6.81 0.95
CA HIS A 16 8.13 7.80 1.95
C HIS A 16 7.36 9.13 1.82
N SER A 17 6.11 9.07 1.42
CA SER A 17 5.22 10.23 1.24
C SER A 17 4.06 10.23 2.25
N PRO A 18 3.43 11.38 2.50
CA PRO A 18 2.24 11.45 3.36
C PRO A 18 1.08 10.56 2.90
N ALA A 19 1.03 10.23 1.61
CA ALA A 19 0.02 9.34 1.05
C ALA A 19 0.12 7.91 1.65
N ALA A 20 1.33 7.42 1.94
CA ALA A 20 1.53 6.13 2.59
C ALA A 20 0.92 6.09 4.00
N THR A 21 1.06 7.18 4.75
CA THR A 21 0.48 7.31 6.09
C THR A 21 -1.06 7.26 6.04
N ALA A 22 -1.67 7.92 5.03
CA ALA A 22 -3.11 7.85 4.82
C ALA A 22 -3.57 6.42 4.45
N ALA A 23 -2.85 5.74 3.57
CA ALA A 23 -3.13 4.35 3.20
C ALA A 23 -3.04 3.41 4.40
N LEU A 24 -2.01 3.55 5.23
CA LEU A 24 -1.84 2.76 6.45
C LEU A 24 -2.98 2.98 7.45
N ARG A 25 -3.38 4.23 7.68
CA ARG A 25 -4.52 4.54 8.58
C ARG A 25 -5.82 3.93 8.09
N TRP A 26 -6.08 4.03 6.80
CA TRP A 26 -7.28 3.43 6.19
C TRP A 26 -7.24 1.91 6.33
N ALA A 27 -6.11 1.27 5.99
CA ALA A 27 -5.94 -0.17 6.08
C ALA A 27 -6.08 -0.71 7.52
N LEU A 28 -5.63 0.05 8.53
CA LEU A 28 -5.85 -0.32 9.94
C LEU A 28 -7.33 -0.36 10.32
N GLY A 29 -8.12 0.57 9.79
CA GLY A 29 -9.58 0.56 9.96
C GLY A 29 -10.20 -0.72 9.36
N GLU A 30 -9.86 -1.03 8.12
CA GLU A 30 -10.34 -2.24 7.42
C GLU A 30 -9.89 -3.53 8.10
N ALA A 31 -8.64 -3.58 8.56
CA ALA A 31 -8.11 -4.76 9.24
C ALA A 31 -8.89 -5.11 10.51
N ARG A 32 -9.33 -4.10 11.27
CA ARG A 32 -10.16 -4.30 12.46
C ARG A 32 -11.54 -4.86 12.11
N LEU A 33 -12.14 -4.38 11.01
CA LEU A 33 -13.47 -4.83 10.57
C LEU A 33 -13.45 -6.26 10.02
N ARG A 34 -12.32 -6.68 9.46
CA ARG A 34 -12.14 -7.97 8.76
C ARG A 34 -11.39 -9.01 9.56
N ASP A 35 -10.95 -8.67 10.77
CA ASP A 35 -9.99 -9.47 11.55
C ASP A 35 -8.74 -9.85 10.73
N ALA A 36 -8.25 -8.90 9.92
CA ALA A 36 -7.13 -9.09 9.02
C ALA A 36 -5.81 -8.64 9.65
N VAL A 37 -4.71 -9.16 9.12
CA VAL A 37 -3.35 -8.69 9.44
C VAL A 37 -2.87 -7.71 8.37
N ILE A 38 -2.12 -6.70 8.78
CA ILE A 38 -1.52 -5.73 7.85
C ILE A 38 -0.09 -6.11 7.56
N GLN A 39 0.27 -6.08 6.28
CA GLN A 39 1.62 -6.25 5.79
C GLN A 39 2.07 -5.01 5.03
N PRO A 40 2.81 -4.08 5.66
CA PRO A 40 3.40 -2.95 4.98
C PRO A 40 4.57 -3.42 4.10
N VAL A 41 4.59 -3.03 2.84
CA VAL A 41 5.62 -3.41 1.86
C VAL A 41 6.19 -2.17 1.18
N HIS A 42 7.50 -2.02 1.23
CA HIS A 42 8.24 -1.00 0.50
C HIS A 42 9.14 -1.65 -0.54
N ALA A 43 9.02 -1.22 -1.77
CA ALA A 43 9.92 -1.62 -2.84
C ALA A 43 11.13 -0.69 -2.88
N TRP A 44 12.32 -1.27 -2.85
CA TRP A 44 13.57 -0.53 -2.87
C TRP A 44 14.43 -0.95 -4.06
N GLN A 45 15.07 0.01 -4.68
CA GLN A 45 16.04 -0.21 -5.75
C GLN A 45 17.32 0.52 -5.42
N TRP A 46 18.45 -0.16 -5.63
CA TRP A 46 19.75 0.45 -5.43
C TRP A 46 20.03 1.52 -6.47
N SER A 47 20.34 2.73 -6.04
CA SER A 47 20.62 3.87 -6.93
C SER A 47 21.88 3.64 -7.80
N GLY A 48 22.84 2.88 -7.31
CA GLY A 48 24.06 2.52 -8.04
C GLY A 48 23.85 1.58 -9.22
N GLN A 49 22.68 0.95 -9.36
CA GLN A 49 22.39 0.00 -10.43
C GLN A 49 22.38 0.64 -11.84
N HIS A 50 22.09 1.92 -11.93
CA HIS A 50 22.06 2.69 -13.19
C HIS A 50 23.22 3.66 -13.34
N ARG A 51 24.31 3.43 -12.60
CA ARG A 51 25.46 4.30 -12.58
C ARG A 51 26.26 4.19 -13.87
N ALA A 52 26.52 5.33 -14.50
CA ALA A 52 27.44 5.40 -15.62
C ALA A 52 28.88 5.14 -15.16
N SER A 53 29.65 4.38 -15.92
CA SER A 53 31.03 4.00 -15.61
C SER A 53 32.01 5.19 -15.45
N TYR A 54 31.64 6.36 -15.97
CA TYR A 54 32.39 7.60 -15.87
C TYR A 54 31.95 8.55 -14.75
N ALA A 55 30.95 8.12 -13.93
CA ALA A 55 30.50 8.96 -12.83
C ALA A 55 31.61 9.13 -11.78
N PRO A 56 31.87 10.38 -11.29
CA PRO A 56 32.91 10.61 -10.29
C PRO A 56 32.70 9.73 -9.07
N MET A 57 33.76 9.20 -8.51
CA MET A 57 33.80 8.47 -7.24
C MET A 57 33.51 9.47 -6.10
N GLY A 58 32.28 9.99 -6.06
CA GLY A 58 31.81 10.82 -4.95
C GLY A 58 31.35 9.96 -3.77
N THR A 59 30.80 10.58 -2.75
CA THR A 59 30.26 9.99 -1.52
C THR A 59 29.03 9.11 -1.79
N TRP A 60 29.23 8.03 -2.51
CA TRP A 60 28.17 7.07 -2.83
C TRP A 60 28.02 6.08 -1.68
N ARG A 61 26.80 5.91 -1.24
CA ARG A 61 26.49 4.87 -0.27
C ARG A 61 26.63 3.49 -0.93
N SER A 62 27.14 2.54 -0.19
CA SER A 62 27.13 1.15 -0.62
C SER A 62 25.68 0.62 -0.71
N HIS A 63 25.49 -0.49 -1.39
CA HIS A 63 24.22 -1.21 -1.44
C HIS A 63 23.64 -1.42 -0.03
N ASP A 64 24.46 -1.90 0.90
CA ASP A 64 24.02 -2.22 2.26
C ASP A 64 23.66 -0.97 3.07
N GLU A 65 24.39 0.13 2.88
CA GLU A 65 24.08 1.42 3.52
C GLU A 65 22.76 2.00 2.99
N GLU A 66 22.51 1.93 1.68
CA GLU A 66 21.25 2.39 1.10
C GLU A 66 20.09 1.51 1.55
N TYR A 67 20.28 0.19 1.59
CA TYR A 67 19.26 -0.73 2.07
C TYR A 67 18.93 -0.49 3.56
N ALA A 68 19.95 -0.32 4.41
CA ALA A 68 19.75 -0.02 5.81
C ALA A 68 19.01 1.32 6.00
N ALA A 69 19.35 2.34 5.20
CA ALA A 69 18.65 3.62 5.22
C ALA A 69 17.19 3.50 4.78
N ALA A 70 16.92 2.74 3.70
CA ALA A 70 15.56 2.48 3.23
C ALA A 70 14.71 1.75 4.29
N ARG A 71 15.28 0.74 4.95
CA ARG A 71 14.62 0.03 6.05
C ARG A 71 14.26 0.95 7.21
N GLU A 72 15.23 1.72 7.67
CA GLU A 72 15.01 2.63 8.80
C GLU A 72 14.00 3.73 8.46
N GLN A 73 14.06 4.30 7.27
CA GLN A 73 13.11 5.30 6.82
C GLN A 73 11.69 4.72 6.70
N THR A 74 11.55 3.52 6.14
CA THR A 74 10.25 2.84 6.02
C THR A 74 9.69 2.51 7.40
N ARG A 75 10.54 2.01 8.31
CA ARG A 75 10.16 1.75 9.70
C ARG A 75 9.61 3.01 10.39
N ARG A 76 10.28 4.16 10.21
CA ARG A 76 9.81 5.43 10.77
C ARG A 76 8.45 5.86 10.23
N VAL A 77 8.23 5.72 8.91
CA VAL A 77 6.94 6.03 8.29
C VAL A 77 5.83 5.15 8.86
N VAL A 78 6.07 3.85 8.96
CA VAL A 78 5.09 2.90 9.51
C VAL A 78 4.84 3.17 11.00
N ALA A 79 5.89 3.45 11.77
CA ALA A 79 5.79 3.70 13.20
C ALA A 79 4.97 4.95 13.57
N GLN A 80 4.85 5.93 12.67
CA GLN A 80 3.97 7.09 12.87
C GLN A 80 2.49 6.71 13.02
N VAL A 81 2.10 5.58 12.48
CA VAL A 81 0.70 5.13 12.45
C VAL A 81 0.51 3.85 13.26
N ALA A 82 1.44 2.91 13.15
CA ALA A 82 1.37 1.59 13.77
C ALA A 82 2.77 1.12 14.20
N PRO A 83 3.27 1.55 15.37
CA PRO A 83 4.63 1.26 15.82
C PRO A 83 4.90 -0.24 16.05
N SER A 84 3.87 -1.04 16.22
CA SER A 84 3.99 -2.51 16.37
C SER A 84 4.16 -3.25 15.05
N LEU A 85 3.92 -2.61 13.90
CA LEU A 85 4.07 -3.25 12.60
C LEU A 85 5.51 -3.18 12.11
N THR A 86 6.00 -4.32 11.62
CA THR A 86 7.31 -4.40 10.97
C THR A 86 7.11 -4.39 9.46
N PRO A 87 7.61 -3.37 8.73
CA PRO A 87 7.51 -3.34 7.27
C PRO A 87 8.47 -4.33 6.62
N ILE A 88 8.05 -4.85 5.47
CA ILE A 88 8.92 -5.57 4.54
C ILE A 88 9.53 -4.54 3.60
N VAL A 89 10.85 -4.58 3.44
CA VAL A 89 11.57 -3.82 2.42
C VAL A 89 12.17 -4.82 1.45
N ALA A 90 11.65 -4.86 0.23
CA ALA A 90 12.05 -5.82 -0.78
C ALA A 90 12.73 -5.12 -1.95
N HIS A 91 13.80 -5.74 -2.47
CA HIS A 91 14.51 -5.23 -3.64
C HIS A 91 13.75 -5.54 -4.92
N GLY A 92 13.59 -4.53 -5.76
CA GLY A 92 13.02 -4.67 -7.10
C GLY A 92 12.11 -3.53 -7.52
N PRO A 93 11.61 -3.57 -8.77
CA PRO A 93 10.64 -2.61 -9.28
C PRO A 93 9.35 -2.62 -8.44
N PRO A 94 8.80 -1.45 -8.09
CA PRO A 94 7.66 -1.36 -7.17
C PRO A 94 6.45 -2.20 -7.57
N ALA A 95 6.09 -2.21 -8.87
CA ALA A 95 4.96 -3.01 -9.34
C ALA A 95 5.20 -4.51 -9.12
N GLN A 96 6.37 -5.02 -9.48
CA GLN A 96 6.70 -6.45 -9.32
C GLN A 96 6.72 -6.88 -7.86
N VAL A 97 7.37 -6.09 -7.00
CA VAL A 97 7.45 -6.35 -5.57
C VAL A 97 6.05 -6.43 -4.97
N LEU A 98 5.18 -5.45 -5.27
CA LEU A 98 3.84 -5.42 -4.72
C LEU A 98 2.97 -6.55 -5.26
N LEU A 99 3.05 -6.88 -6.57
CA LEU A 99 2.33 -8.01 -7.15
C LEU A 99 2.69 -9.34 -6.47
N THR A 100 3.99 -9.59 -6.25
CA THR A 100 4.45 -10.80 -5.54
C THR A 100 3.87 -10.88 -4.13
N HIS A 101 3.83 -9.76 -3.41
CA HIS A 101 3.25 -9.74 -2.06
C HIS A 101 1.72 -9.79 -2.03
N CYS A 102 1.05 -9.50 -3.15
CA CYS A 102 -0.41 -9.57 -3.25
C CYS A 102 -0.95 -10.99 -3.45
N GLU A 103 -0.09 -11.96 -3.74
CA GLU A 103 -0.52 -13.35 -3.88
C GLU A 103 -1.16 -13.86 -2.58
N GLY A 104 -2.42 -14.29 -2.67
CA GLY A 104 -3.20 -14.71 -1.51
C GLY A 104 -3.55 -13.61 -0.50
N ALA A 105 -3.36 -12.34 -0.87
CA ALA A 105 -3.85 -11.22 -0.07
C ALA A 105 -5.34 -10.95 -0.32
N GLU A 106 -6.03 -10.42 0.68
CA GLU A 106 -7.42 -10.00 0.54
C GLU A 106 -7.55 -8.71 -0.26
N MET A 107 -6.60 -7.80 -0.11
CA MET A 107 -6.52 -6.56 -0.88
C MET A 107 -5.13 -5.93 -0.83
N LEU A 108 -4.88 -5.06 -1.81
CA LEU A 108 -3.75 -4.13 -1.85
C LEU A 108 -4.24 -2.71 -1.61
N VAL A 109 -3.62 -2.00 -0.67
CA VAL A 109 -3.92 -0.60 -0.38
C VAL A 109 -2.75 0.27 -0.77
N LEU A 110 -3.01 1.32 -1.55
CA LEU A 110 -2.02 2.26 -2.07
C LEU A 110 -2.41 3.70 -1.72
N GLY A 111 -1.45 4.49 -1.30
CA GLY A 111 -1.63 5.92 -1.15
C GLY A 111 -1.27 6.67 -2.44
N ILE A 112 -2.12 7.60 -2.85
CA ILE A 112 -1.81 8.53 -3.93
C ILE A 112 -1.67 9.95 -3.41
N ARG A 113 -0.81 10.75 -4.06
CA ARG A 113 -0.74 12.19 -3.80
C ARG A 113 -2.01 12.85 -4.32
N ASN A 114 -2.49 13.86 -3.60
CA ASN A 114 -3.55 14.68 -4.14
C ASN A 114 -3.03 15.42 -5.38
N PRO A 115 -3.77 15.42 -6.48
CA PRO A 115 -3.44 16.28 -7.60
C PRO A 115 -3.61 17.75 -7.17
N GLU A 116 -2.83 18.64 -7.79
CA GLU A 116 -3.09 20.07 -7.70
C GLU A 116 -4.49 20.38 -8.23
N PRO A 117 -5.19 21.40 -7.68
CA PRO A 117 -6.50 21.79 -8.17
C PRO A 117 -6.48 22.06 -9.69
N GLY A 118 -7.37 21.41 -10.42
CA GLY A 118 -7.45 21.53 -11.89
C GLY A 118 -6.53 20.59 -12.66
N THR A 119 -5.70 19.79 -12.00
CA THR A 119 -4.87 18.79 -12.67
C THR A 119 -5.60 17.45 -12.71
N PRO A 120 -5.69 16.75 -13.85
CA PRO A 120 -6.23 15.41 -13.91
C PRO A 120 -5.44 14.46 -13.01
N VAL A 121 -6.13 13.56 -12.32
CA VAL A 121 -5.47 12.48 -11.59
C VAL A 121 -4.84 11.53 -12.61
N ALA A 122 -3.56 11.72 -12.88
CA ALA A 122 -2.84 10.77 -13.71
C ALA A 122 -2.43 9.56 -12.87
N ALA A 123 -2.86 8.38 -13.27
CA ALA A 123 -2.36 7.15 -12.69
C ALA A 123 -0.85 7.05 -12.98
N THR A 124 -0.04 6.87 -11.93
CA THR A 124 1.37 6.58 -12.16
C THR A 124 1.52 5.23 -12.89
N PRO A 125 2.59 5.01 -13.67
CA PRO A 125 2.81 3.71 -14.31
C PRO A 125 2.73 2.52 -13.34
N VAL A 126 3.20 2.70 -12.11
CA VAL A 126 3.12 1.68 -11.05
C VAL A 126 1.67 1.41 -10.67
N LEU A 127 0.87 2.45 -10.45
CA LEU A 127 -0.54 2.30 -10.09
C LEU A 127 -1.33 1.64 -11.22
N ALA A 128 -1.12 2.06 -12.46
CA ALA A 128 -1.77 1.46 -13.61
C ALA A 128 -1.44 -0.04 -13.74
N ALA A 129 -0.16 -0.41 -13.63
CA ALA A 129 0.28 -1.80 -13.67
C ALA A 129 -0.38 -2.65 -12.55
N LEU A 130 -0.47 -2.11 -11.33
CA LEU A 130 -1.08 -2.80 -10.20
C LEU A 130 -2.58 -2.98 -10.38
N ILE A 131 -3.31 -1.97 -10.85
CA ILE A 131 -4.75 -2.08 -11.11
C ILE A 131 -5.04 -3.14 -12.18
N MET A 132 -4.19 -3.24 -13.19
CA MET A 132 -4.40 -4.20 -14.30
C MET A 132 -3.97 -5.63 -13.98
N SER A 133 -3.06 -5.83 -13.02
CA SER A 133 -2.38 -7.13 -12.84
C SER A 133 -2.47 -7.70 -11.42
N ALA A 134 -2.97 -6.96 -10.44
CA ALA A 134 -3.06 -7.45 -9.07
C ALA A 134 -4.04 -8.64 -8.99
N PRO A 135 -3.67 -9.72 -8.27
CA PRO A 135 -4.52 -10.88 -8.05
C PRO A 135 -5.62 -10.64 -6.99
N CYS A 136 -5.68 -9.44 -6.43
CA CYS A 136 -6.63 -9.04 -5.41
C CYS A 136 -7.17 -7.61 -5.68
N PRO A 137 -8.27 -7.20 -5.05
CA PRO A 137 -8.76 -5.83 -5.13
C PRO A 137 -7.69 -4.79 -4.77
N VAL A 138 -7.63 -3.70 -5.54
CA VAL A 138 -6.72 -2.57 -5.29
C VAL A 138 -7.52 -1.38 -4.79
N VAL A 139 -7.17 -0.91 -3.60
CA VAL A 139 -7.77 0.26 -2.97
C VAL A 139 -6.79 1.42 -3.03
N VAL A 140 -7.26 2.55 -3.52
CA VAL A 140 -6.45 3.76 -3.67
C VAL A 140 -6.94 4.81 -2.69
N VAL A 141 -6.05 5.27 -1.80
CA VAL A 141 -6.36 6.21 -0.72
C VAL A 141 -5.66 7.54 -0.97
N SER A 142 -6.44 8.63 -0.91
CA SER A 142 -5.91 9.98 -0.95
C SER A 142 -5.79 10.56 0.48
N PRO A 143 -4.76 11.36 0.80
CA PRO A 143 -4.65 12.03 2.10
C PRO A 143 -5.82 12.97 2.43
N LYS A 144 -6.52 13.46 1.42
CA LYS A 144 -7.74 14.27 1.59
C LYS A 144 -9.02 13.43 1.77
N SER A 145 -8.94 12.12 1.66
CA SER A 145 -10.07 11.25 1.97
C SER A 145 -10.34 11.35 3.47
N VAL A 146 -11.29 12.18 3.84
CA VAL A 146 -11.80 12.27 5.20
C VAL A 146 -12.39 10.91 5.55
N PRO A 147 -12.13 10.33 6.75
CA PRO A 147 -12.85 9.16 7.21
C PRO A 147 -14.34 9.45 7.07
N ARG A 148 -15.03 8.69 6.24
CA ARG A 148 -16.47 8.82 6.09
C ARG A 148 -17.08 8.54 7.46
N PRO A 149 -17.94 9.40 8.01
CA PRO A 149 -18.69 9.03 9.19
C PRO A 149 -19.40 7.72 8.87
N ALA A 150 -19.48 6.83 9.84
CA ALA A 150 -20.14 5.53 9.70
C ALA A 150 -21.42 5.71 8.88
N PHE A 151 -21.57 4.93 7.81
CA PHE A 151 -22.76 4.99 6.96
C PHE A 151 -23.98 4.91 7.86
N PRO A 152 -24.95 5.80 7.71
CA PRO A 152 -26.25 5.54 8.31
C PRO A 152 -26.70 4.17 7.80
N SER A 153 -27.13 3.32 8.73
CA SER A 153 -27.64 1.99 8.39
C SER A 153 -28.76 2.18 7.37
N TYR A 154 -28.51 1.82 6.11
CA TYR A 154 -29.58 1.73 5.13
C TYR A 154 -30.36 0.47 5.50
N GLU A 155 -31.50 0.65 6.13
CA GLU A 155 -32.51 -0.40 6.16
C GLU A 155 -32.95 -0.64 4.73
N VAL A 156 -32.49 -1.75 4.15
CA VAL A 156 -33.01 -2.23 2.88
C VAL A 156 -34.39 -2.80 3.17
N THR A 157 -35.41 -1.97 3.09
CA THR A 157 -36.81 -2.44 3.12
C THR A 157 -37.08 -3.13 1.79
N LEU A 158 -36.95 -4.44 1.79
CA LEU A 158 -37.44 -5.28 0.68
C LEU A 158 -38.96 -5.20 0.68
N SER A 159 -39.54 -4.30 -0.11
CA SER A 159 -40.95 -4.28 -0.41
C SER A 159 -41.26 -5.47 -1.33
N VAL A 160 -41.75 -6.55 -0.75
CA VAL A 160 -42.32 -7.64 -1.52
C VAL A 160 -43.71 -7.21 -1.95
N ALA A 161 -43.88 -6.94 -3.25
CA ALA A 161 -45.20 -6.67 -3.80
C ALA A 161 -46.10 -7.93 -3.64
N PRO A 162 -47.35 -7.80 -3.17
CA PRO A 162 -48.24 -8.94 -3.10
C PRO A 162 -48.60 -9.37 -4.52
N THR A 163 -48.34 -10.63 -4.81
CA THR A 163 -48.86 -11.30 -6.00
C THR A 163 -50.37 -11.48 -5.82
N GLY A 164 -51.16 -10.72 -6.61
CA GLY A 164 -52.57 -10.94 -6.82
C GLY A 164 -52.83 -12.00 -7.89
#